data_519131fd031856c669c34cc14f9a9ea2
#
_entry.id   519131fd031856c669c34cc14f9a9ea2
#
_cell.length_a   1.000
_cell.length_b   1.000
_cell.length_c   1.000
_cell.angle_alpha   90.00
_cell.angle_beta   90.00
_cell.angle_gamma   90.00
#
_symmetry.space_group_name_H-M   'P 1'
#
loop_
_entity.id
_entity.type
_entity.pdbx_description
1 polymer ?
#
loop_
_entity_poly.entity_id
_entity_poly.type
_entity_poly.pdbx_seq_one_letter_code
_entity_poly.pdbx_strand_id
1 'polypeptide(L)'
;AKHELVVFVDSDSFVDPFAIYNLVQPFQDEDMGGVSGRTDVANTYTNVLTKMQAVRYYIAFRIMKAAEGYFDAVTCLSGPLSCYRKELVLQHKDAWLNQKFLGQKATFGDDRSLTNFILREHRTGYQDTAVCSTIVPNNYSMFLKQQMRWKRSWLRESLIAAKFMWKKEPFMALSFYMGLLVPVAAPIVVLSNLVYVPAVYRVFPTTFLVGLLMMALMMSMAQLFLRKSSTWIFGLWFCLYYEAV
;
A
#
# COMPACT_ATOMS: atom_id res chain seq x y z
N ALA A 1 -11.65 20.18 -14.36
CA ALA A 1 -10.56 19.96 -15.31
C ALA A 1 -11.08 20.08 -16.74
N LYS A 2 -10.26 20.63 -17.66
CA LYS A 2 -10.63 20.81 -19.10
C LYS A 2 -10.23 19.59 -19.94
N HIS A 3 -9.30 18.78 -19.48
CA HIS A 3 -8.70 17.67 -20.21
C HIS A 3 -9.31 16.31 -19.82
N GLU A 4 -8.96 15.26 -20.57
CA GLU A 4 -9.48 13.90 -20.42
C GLU A 4 -8.92 13.19 -19.18
N LEU A 5 -7.70 13.53 -18.76
CA LEU A 5 -7.05 12.97 -17.60
C LEU A 5 -7.06 13.97 -16.43
N VAL A 6 -7.15 13.44 -15.21
CA VAL A 6 -7.07 14.20 -13.96
C VAL A 6 -5.97 13.60 -13.10
N VAL A 7 -5.03 14.44 -12.68
CA VAL A 7 -3.95 14.07 -11.77
C VAL A 7 -4.30 14.54 -10.36
N PHE A 8 -4.21 13.63 -9.39
CA PHE A 8 -4.30 13.93 -7.98
C PHE A 8 -2.89 13.93 -7.38
N VAL A 9 -2.62 14.93 -6.57
CA VAL A 9 -1.35 15.11 -5.86
C VAL A 9 -1.68 15.59 -4.45
N ASP A 10 -1.13 14.90 -3.43
CA ASP A 10 -1.24 15.34 -2.05
C ASP A 10 -0.48 16.66 -1.85
N SER A 11 -0.98 17.54 -0.98
CA SER A 11 -0.42 18.89 -0.77
C SER A 11 1.00 18.89 -0.17
N ASP A 12 1.44 17.76 0.39
CA ASP A 12 2.77 17.54 0.97
C ASP A 12 3.69 16.71 0.05
N SER A 13 3.31 16.56 -1.22
CA SER A 13 4.06 15.80 -2.21
C SER A 13 4.85 16.70 -3.15
N PHE A 14 6.09 16.28 -3.44
CA PHE A 14 7.01 16.92 -4.38
C PHE A 14 7.11 16.06 -5.63
N VAL A 15 6.64 16.58 -6.75
CA VAL A 15 6.56 15.86 -8.02
C VAL A 15 7.82 16.10 -8.83
N ASP A 16 8.44 15.02 -9.34
CA ASP A 16 9.59 15.11 -10.25
C ASP A 16 9.19 15.80 -11.57
N PRO A 17 10.06 16.58 -12.22
CA PRO A 17 9.75 17.29 -13.46
C PRO A 17 9.18 16.43 -14.59
N PHE A 18 9.60 15.18 -14.69
CA PHE A 18 9.13 14.24 -15.73
C PHE A 18 8.01 13.30 -15.25
N ALA A 19 7.59 13.40 -13.97
CA ALA A 19 6.64 12.48 -13.38
C ALA A 19 5.29 12.48 -14.09
N ILE A 20 4.73 13.65 -14.42
CA ILE A 20 3.44 13.76 -15.12
C ILE A 20 3.53 13.16 -16.52
N TYR A 21 4.62 13.47 -17.26
CA TYR A 21 4.84 12.90 -18.58
C TYR A 21 4.86 11.36 -18.54
N ASN A 22 5.60 10.79 -17.58
CA ASN A 22 5.66 9.34 -17.41
C ASN A 22 4.33 8.73 -16.95
N LEU A 23 3.62 9.43 -16.05
CA LEU A 23 2.38 8.95 -15.44
C LEU A 23 1.25 8.76 -16.45
N VAL A 24 1.22 9.56 -17.50
CA VAL A 24 0.17 9.52 -18.51
C VAL A 24 0.43 8.50 -19.63
N GLN A 25 1.65 7.98 -19.76
CA GLN A 25 1.99 7.04 -20.84
C GLN A 25 1.11 5.78 -20.88
N PRO A 26 0.78 5.13 -19.73
CA PRO A 26 -0.05 3.93 -19.76
C PRO A 26 -1.48 4.16 -20.28
N PHE A 27 -1.97 5.40 -20.34
CA PHE A 27 -3.31 5.73 -20.86
C PHE A 27 -3.44 5.67 -22.38
N GLN A 28 -2.37 5.30 -23.10
CA GLN A 28 -2.44 4.86 -24.50
C GLN A 28 -3.30 3.60 -24.64
N ASP A 29 -3.38 2.77 -23.60
CA ASP A 29 -4.37 1.70 -23.47
C ASP A 29 -5.71 2.30 -23.06
N GLU A 30 -6.74 2.10 -23.89
CA GLU A 30 -8.09 2.63 -23.65
C GLU A 30 -8.74 2.01 -22.41
N ASP A 31 -8.39 0.76 -22.04
CA ASP A 31 -8.89 0.07 -20.86
C ASP A 31 -8.22 0.55 -19.55
N MET A 32 -7.13 1.31 -19.63
CA MET A 32 -6.45 1.87 -18.47
C MET A 32 -7.28 2.99 -17.84
N GLY A 33 -7.93 2.70 -16.70
CA GLY A 33 -8.78 3.66 -15.99
C GLY A 33 -8.02 4.55 -15.00
N GLY A 34 -6.90 4.06 -14.46
CA GLY A 34 -6.10 4.82 -13.49
C GLY A 34 -4.68 4.28 -13.31
N VAL A 35 -3.75 5.18 -12.98
CA VAL A 35 -2.32 4.85 -12.81
C VAL A 35 -1.79 5.54 -11.55
N SER A 36 -1.02 4.79 -10.74
CA SER A 36 -0.28 5.33 -9.59
C SER A 36 1.18 5.53 -9.96
N GLY A 37 1.73 6.67 -9.56
CA GLY A 37 3.18 6.89 -9.59
C GLY A 37 3.89 6.24 -8.40
N ARG A 38 5.23 6.29 -8.44
CA ARG A 38 6.11 5.91 -7.35
C ARG A 38 6.23 7.04 -6.32
N THR A 39 6.08 6.68 -5.05
CA THR A 39 6.29 7.64 -3.96
C THR A 39 7.51 7.23 -3.14
N ASP A 40 8.47 8.14 -3.03
CA ASP A 40 9.64 8.03 -2.16
C ASP A 40 9.47 8.94 -0.92
N VAL A 41 10.29 8.74 0.12
CA VAL A 41 10.23 9.54 1.36
C VAL A 41 11.25 10.67 1.29
N ALA A 42 10.78 11.92 1.31
CA ALA A 42 11.63 13.13 1.21
C ALA A 42 12.50 13.33 2.46
N ASN A 43 11.93 13.12 3.65
CA ASN A 43 12.60 13.32 4.93
C ASN A 43 13.20 12.04 5.54
N THR A 44 13.71 11.13 4.70
CA THR A 44 14.24 9.82 5.10
C THR A 44 15.24 9.87 6.24
N TYR A 45 16.13 10.85 6.27
CA TYR A 45 17.25 10.91 7.19
C TYR A 45 17.00 11.75 8.46
N THR A 46 15.76 12.15 8.72
CA THR A 46 15.42 12.95 9.91
C THR A 46 15.64 12.18 11.21
N ASN A 47 15.16 10.92 11.29
CA ASN A 47 15.35 10.06 12.46
C ASN A 47 15.17 8.56 12.10
N VAL A 48 15.21 7.68 13.12
CA VAL A 48 15.04 6.23 12.93
C VAL A 48 13.65 5.90 12.37
N LEU A 49 12.60 6.54 12.88
CA LEU A 49 11.22 6.30 12.45
C LEU A 49 11.02 6.64 10.96
N THR A 50 11.61 7.75 10.48
CA THR A 50 11.52 8.13 9.06
C THR A 50 12.32 7.18 8.16
N LYS A 51 13.46 6.65 8.63
CA LYS A 51 14.23 5.60 7.92
C LYS A 51 13.44 4.30 7.81
N MET A 52 12.75 3.88 8.87
CA MET A 52 11.87 2.71 8.86
C MET A 52 10.72 2.90 7.85
N GLN A 53 10.11 4.07 7.83
CA GLN A 53 9.05 4.40 6.86
C GLN A 53 9.58 4.41 5.41
N ALA A 54 10.79 4.91 5.17
CA ALA A 54 11.41 4.87 3.84
C ALA A 54 11.59 3.42 3.32
N VAL A 55 11.95 2.47 4.19
CA VAL A 55 11.99 1.04 3.85
C VAL A 55 10.60 0.53 3.47
N ARG A 56 9.57 0.87 4.26
CA ARG A 56 8.19 0.48 3.99
C ARG A 56 7.69 1.03 2.65
N TYR A 57 7.95 2.31 2.36
CA TYR A 57 7.57 2.92 1.08
C TYR A 57 8.25 2.23 -0.10
N TYR A 58 9.54 1.89 0.05
CA TYR A 58 10.25 1.11 -0.96
C TYR A 58 9.56 -0.23 -1.24
N ILE A 59 9.26 -1.00 -0.19
CA ILE A 59 8.58 -2.31 -0.34
C ILE A 59 7.20 -2.11 -0.96
N ALA A 60 6.41 -1.15 -0.45
CA ALA A 60 5.04 -0.92 -0.90
C ALA A 60 4.97 -0.49 -2.38
N PHE A 61 5.84 0.41 -2.82
CA PHE A 61 5.79 0.93 -4.18
C PHE A 61 6.63 0.12 -5.17
N ARG A 62 7.87 -0.24 -4.80
CA ARG A 62 8.80 -0.86 -5.75
C ARG A 62 8.73 -2.38 -5.81
N ILE A 63 8.06 -3.02 -4.88
CA ILE A 63 7.87 -4.47 -4.88
C ILE A 63 6.38 -4.79 -5.04
N MET A 64 5.56 -4.42 -4.04
CA MET A 64 4.16 -4.86 -4.02
C MET A 64 3.33 -4.20 -5.13
N LYS A 65 3.36 -2.85 -5.21
CA LYS A 65 2.58 -2.14 -6.24
C LYS A 65 3.11 -2.40 -7.65
N ALA A 66 4.42 -2.60 -7.83
CA ALA A 66 4.99 -3.02 -9.09
C ALA A 66 4.51 -4.42 -9.51
N ALA A 67 4.39 -5.36 -8.56
CA ALA A 67 3.80 -6.67 -8.81
C ALA A 67 2.31 -6.59 -9.17
N GLU A 68 1.52 -5.80 -8.44
CA GLU A 68 0.11 -5.54 -8.80
C GLU A 68 -0.01 -4.88 -10.18
N GLY A 69 0.89 -3.95 -10.51
CA GLY A 69 0.95 -3.28 -11.81
C GLY A 69 1.28 -4.20 -12.97
N TYR A 70 2.04 -5.28 -12.76
CA TYR A 70 2.30 -6.31 -13.76
C TYR A 70 1.01 -7.03 -14.20
N PHE A 71 0.02 -7.12 -13.32
CA PHE A 71 -1.28 -7.71 -13.60
C PHE A 71 -2.37 -6.66 -13.92
N ASP A 72 -2.02 -5.41 -14.13
CA ASP A 72 -2.94 -4.29 -14.39
C ASP A 72 -4.08 -4.20 -13.35
N ALA A 73 -3.78 -4.52 -12.10
CA ALA A 73 -4.77 -4.58 -11.03
C ALA A 73 -4.25 -3.98 -9.70
N VAL A 74 -3.67 -2.79 -9.79
CA VAL A 74 -3.21 -2.03 -8.62
C VAL A 74 -4.40 -1.71 -7.71
N THR A 75 -4.34 -2.21 -6.48
CA THR A 75 -5.45 -2.12 -5.52
C THR A 75 -5.58 -0.77 -4.81
N CYS A 76 -4.59 0.11 -5.00
CA CYS A 76 -4.61 1.47 -4.43
C CYS A 76 -3.77 2.43 -5.30
N LEU A 77 -4.42 3.33 -5.98
CA LEU A 77 -3.78 4.45 -6.67
C LEU A 77 -3.58 5.58 -5.65
N SER A 78 -2.39 5.63 -5.06
CA SER A 78 -2.09 6.42 -3.86
C SER A 78 -2.16 7.92 -4.09
N GLY A 79 -2.68 8.65 -3.11
CA GLY A 79 -2.87 10.11 -3.12
C GLY A 79 -1.65 10.97 -3.48
N PRO A 80 -0.40 10.63 -3.06
CA PRO A 80 0.77 11.42 -3.40
C PRO A 80 1.00 11.66 -4.89
N LEU A 81 0.69 10.67 -5.75
CA LEU A 81 0.71 10.85 -7.20
C LEU A 81 -0.13 9.78 -7.88
N SER A 82 -1.27 10.17 -8.42
CA SER A 82 -2.15 9.28 -9.21
C SER A 82 -2.83 10.02 -10.33
N CYS A 83 -3.16 9.30 -11.40
CA CYS A 83 -3.86 9.83 -12.56
C CYS A 83 -5.04 8.93 -12.90
N TYR A 84 -6.13 9.54 -13.37
CA TYR A 84 -7.37 8.85 -13.70
C TYR A 84 -7.98 9.40 -14.99
N ARG A 85 -8.76 8.57 -15.71
CA ARG A 85 -9.68 9.09 -16.72
C ARG A 85 -10.76 9.90 -16.04
N LYS A 86 -10.90 11.17 -16.47
CA LYS A 86 -11.86 12.11 -15.88
C LYS A 86 -13.29 11.62 -15.96
N GLU A 87 -13.67 11.00 -17.06
CA GLU A 87 -15.01 10.43 -17.25
C GLU A 87 -15.36 9.42 -16.17
N LEU A 88 -14.43 8.50 -15.81
CA LEU A 88 -14.65 7.50 -14.78
C LEU A 88 -14.76 8.13 -13.38
N VAL A 89 -13.96 9.16 -13.10
CA VAL A 89 -14.10 9.92 -11.85
C VAL A 89 -15.47 10.60 -11.77
N LEU A 90 -15.95 11.19 -12.86
CA LEU A 90 -17.26 11.85 -12.90
C LEU A 90 -18.39 10.83 -12.81
N GLN A 91 -18.29 9.70 -13.50
CA GLN A 91 -19.26 8.60 -13.44
C GLN A 91 -19.48 8.08 -12.02
N HIS A 92 -18.39 7.91 -11.27
CA HIS A 92 -18.46 7.36 -9.92
C HIS A 92 -18.52 8.41 -8.80
N LYS A 93 -18.45 9.69 -9.13
CA LYS A 93 -18.33 10.82 -8.18
C LYS A 93 -19.34 10.75 -7.04
N ASP A 94 -20.62 10.59 -7.34
CA ASP A 94 -21.66 10.65 -6.31
C ASP A 94 -21.63 9.42 -5.40
N ALA A 95 -21.39 8.23 -5.96
CA ALA A 95 -21.23 7.00 -5.20
C ALA A 95 -19.96 7.05 -4.34
N TRP A 96 -18.86 7.57 -4.86
CA TRP A 96 -17.59 7.75 -4.17
C TRP A 96 -17.69 8.73 -3.00
N LEU A 97 -18.23 9.94 -3.21
CA LEU A 97 -18.37 10.98 -2.19
C LEU A 97 -19.37 10.60 -1.06
N ASN A 98 -20.37 9.78 -1.39
CA ASN A 98 -21.40 9.34 -0.45
C ASN A 98 -21.22 7.89 0.03
N GLN A 99 -20.03 7.32 -0.14
CA GLN A 99 -19.76 5.93 0.26
C GLN A 99 -20.06 5.72 1.74
N LYS A 100 -20.80 4.64 2.02
CA LYS A 100 -21.11 4.17 3.38
C LYS A 100 -20.62 2.73 3.56
N PHE A 101 -20.18 2.43 4.75
CA PHE A 101 -19.83 1.07 5.16
C PHE A 101 -20.46 0.77 6.53
N LEU A 102 -21.22 -0.30 6.62
CA LEU A 102 -22.00 -0.66 7.81
C LEU A 102 -22.87 0.51 8.35
N GLY A 103 -23.48 1.27 7.44
CA GLY A 103 -24.33 2.41 7.77
C GLY A 103 -23.61 3.72 8.10
N GLN A 104 -22.28 3.71 8.28
CA GLN A 104 -21.46 4.88 8.58
C GLN A 104 -20.82 5.46 7.32
N LYS A 105 -20.75 6.81 7.25
CA LYS A 105 -20.07 7.49 6.12
C LYS A 105 -18.57 7.21 6.15
N ALA A 106 -17.98 6.88 5.02
CA ALA A 106 -16.55 6.76 4.85
C ALA A 106 -15.91 8.16 4.84
N THR A 107 -15.00 8.44 5.78
CA THR A 107 -14.39 9.77 5.97
C THR A 107 -12.90 9.82 5.64
N PHE A 108 -12.32 8.70 5.18
CA PHE A 108 -10.90 8.56 4.83
C PHE A 108 -10.68 7.37 3.92
N GLY A 109 -9.54 7.34 3.20
CA GLY A 109 -9.19 6.29 2.22
C GLY A 109 -9.86 6.50 0.88
N ASP A 110 -10.02 7.75 0.49
CA ASP A 110 -10.68 8.19 -0.72
C ASP A 110 -9.96 7.67 -1.97
N ASP A 111 -8.64 7.60 -1.95
CA ASP A 111 -7.77 7.06 -2.98
C ASP A 111 -8.05 5.57 -3.25
N ARG A 112 -8.10 4.76 -2.20
CA ARG A 112 -8.39 3.32 -2.30
C ARG A 112 -9.85 3.07 -2.69
N SER A 113 -10.76 3.89 -2.19
CA SER A 113 -12.18 3.83 -2.53
C SER A 113 -12.42 4.11 -4.02
N LEU A 114 -11.87 5.22 -4.53
CA LEU A 114 -11.96 5.55 -5.96
C LEU A 114 -11.31 4.47 -6.83
N THR A 115 -10.16 3.94 -6.39
CA THR A 115 -9.51 2.82 -7.06
C THR A 115 -10.44 1.62 -7.20
N ASN A 116 -11.18 1.25 -6.15
CA ASN A 116 -12.11 0.13 -6.19
C ASN A 116 -13.26 0.31 -7.20
N PHE A 117 -13.79 1.54 -7.32
CA PHE A 117 -14.81 1.83 -8.33
C PHE A 117 -14.26 1.61 -9.75
N ILE A 118 -13.06 2.09 -10.01
CA ILE A 118 -12.43 1.99 -11.34
C ILE A 118 -11.95 0.56 -11.61
N LEU A 119 -11.21 -0.06 -10.66
CA LEU A 119 -10.65 -1.39 -10.81
C LEU A 119 -11.72 -2.48 -11.05
N ARG A 120 -12.96 -2.25 -10.63
CA ARG A 120 -14.05 -3.20 -10.88
C ARG A 120 -14.24 -3.47 -12.37
N GLU A 121 -14.15 -2.45 -13.21
CA GLU A 121 -14.50 -2.48 -14.64
C GLU A 121 -13.31 -2.24 -15.56
N HIS A 122 -12.30 -1.49 -15.10
CA HIS A 122 -11.12 -1.08 -15.86
C HIS A 122 -9.83 -1.63 -15.27
N ARG A 123 -8.73 -1.46 -16.01
CA ARG A 123 -7.37 -1.73 -15.56
C ARG A 123 -6.86 -0.59 -14.69
N THR A 124 -6.00 -0.93 -13.73
CA THR A 124 -5.27 0.05 -12.91
C THR A 124 -3.80 -0.29 -12.89
N GLY A 125 -2.97 0.68 -13.26
CA GLY A 125 -1.54 0.49 -13.48
C GLY A 125 -0.65 1.14 -12.43
N TYR A 126 0.64 0.83 -12.52
CA TYR A 126 1.71 1.46 -11.76
C TYR A 126 2.84 1.89 -12.69
N GLN A 127 3.33 3.12 -12.52
CA GLN A 127 4.42 3.67 -13.32
C GLN A 127 5.62 4.03 -12.42
N ASP A 128 6.66 3.19 -12.42
CA ASP A 128 7.85 3.35 -11.57
C ASP A 128 8.69 4.59 -11.91
N THR A 129 8.63 5.06 -13.15
CA THR A 129 9.35 6.26 -13.60
C THR A 129 8.61 7.56 -13.33
N ALA A 130 7.33 7.48 -12.94
CA ALA A 130 6.56 8.64 -12.48
C ALA A 130 6.81 8.86 -10.98
N VAL A 131 7.84 9.62 -10.65
CA VAL A 131 8.35 9.75 -9.28
C VAL A 131 7.78 10.97 -8.58
N CYS A 132 7.34 10.77 -7.34
CA CYS A 132 7.15 11.85 -6.37
C CYS A 132 7.79 11.49 -5.04
N SER A 133 7.96 12.47 -4.17
CA SER A 133 8.39 12.27 -2.78
C SER A 133 7.46 12.99 -1.82
N THR A 134 7.21 12.39 -0.67
CA THR A 134 6.32 12.93 0.37
C THR A 134 7.02 13.00 1.71
N ILE A 135 6.52 13.86 2.60
CA ILE A 135 7.00 13.99 3.96
C ILE A 135 6.23 13.01 4.86
N VAL A 136 6.98 12.15 5.56
CA VAL A 136 6.38 11.20 6.50
C VAL A 136 6.49 11.71 7.95
N PRO A 137 5.58 11.27 8.85
CA PRO A 137 5.64 11.63 10.25
C PRO A 137 6.99 11.28 10.90
N ASN A 138 7.56 12.23 11.62
CA ASN A 138 8.82 12.07 12.36
C ASN A 138 8.61 11.80 13.87
N ASN A 139 7.38 11.73 14.34
CA ASN A 139 7.03 11.34 15.70
C ASN A 139 6.02 10.18 15.75
N TYR A 140 6.10 9.38 16.80
CA TYR A 140 5.29 8.16 16.95
C TYR A 140 3.80 8.43 17.05
N SER A 141 3.37 9.50 17.71
CA SER A 141 1.94 9.80 17.87
C SER A 141 1.26 10.06 16.53
N MET A 142 1.87 10.90 15.68
CA MET A 142 1.36 11.16 14.32
C MET A 142 1.45 9.90 13.45
N PHE A 143 2.55 9.16 13.54
CA PHE A 143 2.72 7.90 12.83
C PHE A 143 1.61 6.89 13.17
N LEU A 144 1.35 6.64 14.45
CA LEU A 144 0.32 5.70 14.89
C LEU A 144 -1.09 6.12 14.43
N LYS A 145 -1.41 7.41 14.52
CA LYS A 145 -2.69 7.95 14.02
C LYS A 145 -2.84 7.72 12.51
N GLN A 146 -1.77 7.94 11.74
CA GLN A 146 -1.75 7.70 10.31
C GLN A 146 -1.90 6.21 9.99
N GLN A 147 -1.15 5.32 10.69
CA GLN A 147 -1.24 3.87 10.49
C GLN A 147 -2.64 3.34 10.81
N MET A 148 -3.25 3.79 11.90
CA MET A 148 -4.60 3.39 12.27
C MET A 148 -5.63 3.79 11.20
N ARG A 149 -5.52 5.01 10.66
CA ARG A 149 -6.35 5.49 9.55
C ARG A 149 -6.17 4.62 8.31
N TRP A 150 -4.93 4.29 7.96
CA TRP A 150 -4.63 3.45 6.79
C TRP A 150 -5.10 2.01 6.96
N LYS A 151 -4.89 1.40 8.13
CA LYS A 151 -5.36 0.02 8.42
C LYS A 151 -6.89 -0.08 8.35
N ARG A 152 -7.61 0.90 8.91
CA ARG A 152 -9.09 0.95 8.84
C ARG A 152 -9.58 1.10 7.39
N SER A 153 -8.97 1.99 6.63
CA SER A 153 -9.27 2.16 5.20
C SER A 153 -8.97 0.89 4.42
N TRP A 154 -7.78 0.31 4.64
CA TRP A 154 -7.37 -0.93 3.98
C TRP A 154 -8.36 -2.06 4.23
N LEU A 155 -8.76 -2.31 5.48
CA LEU A 155 -9.70 -3.39 5.81
C LEU A 155 -11.06 -3.17 5.13
N ARG A 156 -11.63 -1.97 5.25
CA ARG A 156 -12.90 -1.63 4.60
C ARG A 156 -12.87 -1.87 3.10
N GLU A 157 -11.90 -1.26 2.43
CA GLU A 157 -11.83 -1.29 0.98
C GLU A 157 -11.41 -2.66 0.45
N SER A 158 -10.62 -3.42 1.19
CA SER A 158 -10.30 -4.80 0.82
C SER A 158 -11.51 -5.72 0.92
N LEU A 159 -12.38 -5.55 1.92
CA LEU A 159 -13.65 -6.29 2.01
C LEU A 159 -14.61 -5.94 0.85
N ILE A 160 -14.59 -4.69 0.38
CA ILE A 160 -15.35 -4.26 -0.80
C ILE A 160 -14.74 -4.87 -2.07
N ALA A 161 -13.42 -4.80 -2.22
CA ALA A 161 -12.70 -5.36 -3.36
C ALA A 161 -12.83 -6.90 -3.45
N ALA A 162 -12.90 -7.60 -2.33
CA ALA A 162 -13.08 -9.05 -2.29
C ALA A 162 -14.34 -9.52 -3.06
N LYS A 163 -15.34 -8.66 -3.24
CA LYS A 163 -16.55 -8.99 -4.01
C LYS A 163 -16.31 -9.14 -5.51
N PHE A 164 -15.21 -8.62 -6.04
CA PHE A 164 -14.93 -8.65 -7.49
C PHE A 164 -13.50 -9.09 -7.86
N MET A 165 -12.54 -9.08 -6.93
CA MET A 165 -11.14 -9.43 -7.21
C MET A 165 -10.96 -10.85 -7.75
N TRP A 166 -11.88 -11.78 -7.45
CA TRP A 166 -11.87 -13.13 -8.00
C TRP A 166 -12.06 -13.20 -9.53
N LYS A 167 -12.53 -12.09 -10.15
CA LYS A 167 -12.70 -11.96 -11.61
C LYS A 167 -11.43 -11.45 -12.32
N LYS A 168 -10.43 -11.02 -11.56
CA LYS A 168 -9.15 -10.55 -12.10
C LYS A 168 -8.26 -11.73 -12.42
N GLU A 169 -7.05 -11.46 -12.91
CA GLU A 169 -6.07 -12.49 -13.23
C GLU A 169 -5.87 -13.45 -12.03
N PRO A 170 -5.84 -14.80 -12.24
CA PRO A 170 -5.87 -15.78 -11.15
C PRO A 170 -4.76 -15.63 -10.09
N PHE A 171 -3.53 -15.33 -10.50
CA PHE A 171 -2.41 -15.12 -9.56
C PHE A 171 -2.58 -13.83 -8.77
N MET A 172 -3.09 -12.78 -9.40
CA MET A 172 -3.44 -11.54 -8.71
C MET A 172 -4.58 -11.76 -7.71
N ALA A 173 -5.62 -12.49 -8.10
CA ALA A 173 -6.72 -12.85 -7.20
C ALA A 173 -6.21 -13.64 -6.00
N LEU A 174 -5.39 -14.67 -6.22
CA LEU A 174 -4.77 -15.45 -5.14
C LEU A 174 -3.94 -14.55 -4.21
N SER A 175 -3.06 -13.72 -4.78
CA SER A 175 -2.22 -12.77 -4.03
C SER A 175 -3.08 -11.83 -3.17
N PHE A 176 -4.16 -11.29 -3.73
CA PHE A 176 -5.09 -10.41 -3.02
C PHE A 176 -5.75 -11.10 -1.83
N TYR A 177 -6.32 -12.30 -2.02
CA TYR A 177 -6.98 -13.02 -0.92
C TYR A 177 -5.99 -13.50 0.15
N MET A 178 -4.79 -13.91 -0.23
CA MET A 178 -3.72 -14.20 0.73
C MET A 178 -3.30 -12.94 1.49
N GLY A 179 -3.17 -11.80 0.79
CA GLY A 179 -2.89 -10.50 1.40
C GLY A 179 -3.99 -10.01 2.36
N LEU A 180 -5.24 -10.45 2.17
CA LEU A 180 -6.35 -10.19 3.08
C LEU A 180 -6.36 -11.16 4.27
N LEU A 181 -6.13 -12.44 4.02
CA LEU A 181 -6.19 -13.50 5.03
C LEU A 181 -5.04 -13.39 6.04
N VAL A 182 -3.82 -13.20 5.56
CA VAL A 182 -2.60 -13.21 6.42
C VAL A 182 -2.67 -12.15 7.53
N PRO A 183 -2.98 -10.86 7.29
CA PRO A 183 -3.07 -9.87 8.35
C PRO A 183 -4.20 -10.12 9.35
N VAL A 184 -5.28 -10.81 8.93
CA VAL A 184 -6.39 -11.17 9.83
C VAL A 184 -6.00 -12.38 10.70
N ALA A 185 -5.29 -13.34 10.13
CA ALA A 185 -4.82 -14.54 10.85
C ALA A 185 -3.58 -14.25 11.73
N ALA A 186 -2.73 -13.30 11.36
CA ALA A 186 -1.47 -13.01 12.06
C ALA A 186 -1.63 -12.77 13.57
N PRO A 187 -2.59 -11.97 14.08
CA PRO A 187 -2.77 -11.79 15.53
C PRO A 187 -3.05 -13.11 16.26
N ILE A 188 -3.83 -14.02 15.64
CA ILE A 188 -4.15 -15.33 16.22
C ILE A 188 -2.88 -16.18 16.30
N VAL A 189 -2.10 -16.21 15.21
CA VAL A 189 -0.83 -16.96 15.15
C VAL A 189 0.18 -16.42 16.16
N VAL A 190 0.32 -15.09 16.25
CA VAL A 190 1.22 -14.42 17.21
C VAL A 190 0.81 -14.73 18.65
N LEU A 191 -0.46 -14.52 19.00
CA LEU A 191 -0.96 -14.82 20.35
C LEU A 191 -0.84 -16.29 20.70
N SER A 192 -1.14 -17.19 19.76
CA SER A 192 -0.97 -18.63 19.97
C SER A 192 0.49 -18.98 20.29
N ASN A 193 1.44 -18.48 19.50
CA ASN A 193 2.85 -18.83 19.67
C ASN A 193 3.54 -18.12 20.85
N LEU A 194 3.19 -16.86 21.12
CA LEU A 194 3.86 -16.08 22.17
C LEU A 194 3.18 -16.18 23.55
N VAL A 195 1.90 -16.54 23.60
CA VAL A 195 1.15 -16.61 24.86
C VAL A 195 0.68 -18.04 25.15
N TYR A 196 -0.16 -18.61 24.28
CA TYR A 196 -0.80 -19.90 24.53
C TYR A 196 0.19 -21.04 24.63
N VAL A 197 1.10 -21.20 23.66
CA VAL A 197 2.10 -22.29 23.64
C VAL A 197 3.03 -22.24 24.87
N PRO A 198 3.65 -21.10 25.22
CA PRO A 198 4.46 -21.01 26.44
C PRO A 198 3.67 -21.26 27.73
N ALA A 199 2.43 -20.77 27.82
CA ALA A 199 1.62 -20.91 29.03
C ALA A 199 1.15 -22.35 29.25
N VAL A 200 0.71 -23.04 28.21
CA VAL A 200 0.11 -24.38 28.27
C VAL A 200 1.19 -25.48 28.25
N TYR A 201 2.10 -25.38 27.29
CA TYR A 201 3.11 -26.44 27.06
C TYR A 201 4.44 -26.18 27.75
N ARG A 202 4.62 -24.99 28.36
CA ARG A 202 5.89 -24.54 28.99
C ARG A 202 7.10 -24.61 28.04
N VAL A 203 6.88 -24.43 26.75
CA VAL A 203 7.89 -24.49 25.70
C VAL A 203 8.16 -23.07 25.19
N PHE A 204 9.45 -22.71 25.08
CA PHE A 204 9.83 -21.43 24.51
C PHE A 204 9.60 -21.44 22.98
N PRO A 205 8.98 -20.39 22.38
CA PRO A 205 8.57 -20.39 20.97
C PRO A 205 9.72 -20.11 19.99
N THR A 206 10.81 -20.87 20.10
CA THR A 206 12.06 -20.64 19.33
C THR A 206 11.83 -20.65 17.83
N THR A 207 11.09 -21.64 17.32
CA THR A 207 10.82 -21.78 15.87
C THR A 207 10.07 -20.57 15.32
N PHE A 208 9.07 -20.08 16.06
CA PHE A 208 8.33 -18.89 15.67
C PHE A 208 9.22 -17.64 15.63
N LEU A 209 10.02 -17.42 16.67
CA LEU A 209 10.93 -16.27 16.77
C LEU A 209 12.04 -16.31 15.71
N VAL A 210 12.59 -17.49 15.42
CA VAL A 210 13.59 -17.68 14.35
C VAL A 210 12.94 -17.41 12.99
N GLY A 211 11.73 -17.91 12.74
CA GLY A 211 10.99 -17.64 11.51
C GLY A 211 10.71 -16.14 11.30
N LEU A 212 10.29 -15.44 12.35
CA LEU A 212 10.07 -14.00 12.33
C LEU A 212 11.37 -13.23 12.03
N LEU A 213 12.48 -13.61 12.68
CA LEU A 213 13.79 -13.01 12.41
C LEU A 213 14.26 -13.27 10.98
N MET A 214 14.11 -14.50 10.48
CA MET A 214 14.48 -14.83 9.10
C MET A 214 13.68 -14.02 8.09
N MET A 215 12.36 -13.86 8.28
CA MET A 215 11.52 -13.04 7.42
C MET A 215 11.97 -11.57 7.43
N ALA A 216 12.26 -11.03 8.61
CA ALA A 216 12.76 -9.65 8.73
C ALA A 216 14.14 -9.47 8.09
N LEU A 217 15.04 -10.45 8.20
CA LEU A 217 16.33 -10.47 7.51
C LEU A 217 16.16 -10.52 5.99
N MET A 218 15.30 -11.38 5.47
CA MET A 218 15.02 -11.46 4.02
C MET A 218 14.53 -10.12 3.46
N MET A 219 13.61 -9.45 4.14
CA MET A 219 13.11 -8.12 3.74
C MET A 219 14.22 -7.05 3.77
N SER A 220 15.07 -7.06 4.79
CA SER A 220 16.21 -6.16 4.88
C SER A 220 17.23 -6.43 3.78
N MET A 221 17.56 -7.71 3.51
CA MET A 221 18.51 -8.08 2.47
C MET A 221 17.98 -7.78 1.07
N ALA A 222 16.69 -7.97 0.81
CA ALA A 222 16.07 -7.54 -0.45
C ALA A 222 16.33 -6.06 -0.72
N GLN A 223 16.23 -5.20 0.30
CA GLN A 223 16.59 -3.79 0.17
C GLN A 223 18.08 -3.56 -0.11
N LEU A 224 18.96 -4.29 0.57
CA LEU A 224 20.40 -4.19 0.38
C LEU A 224 20.80 -4.51 -1.06
N PHE A 225 20.28 -5.61 -1.61
CA PHE A 225 20.63 -6.07 -2.96
C PHE A 225 19.93 -5.26 -4.06
N LEU A 226 18.65 -4.90 -3.87
CA LEU A 226 17.88 -4.23 -4.92
C LEU A 226 18.07 -2.71 -4.94
N ARG A 227 18.34 -2.09 -3.79
CA ARG A 227 18.46 -0.62 -3.69
C ARG A 227 19.85 -0.10 -3.35
N LYS A 228 20.73 -0.93 -2.78
CA LYS A 228 22.03 -0.51 -2.20
C LYS A 228 21.89 0.70 -1.26
N SER A 229 20.89 0.68 -0.40
CA SER A 229 20.53 1.80 0.48
C SER A 229 21.17 1.64 1.85
N SER A 230 21.68 2.74 2.43
CA SER A 230 22.13 2.80 3.83
C SER A 230 21.01 2.54 4.86
N THR A 231 19.75 2.52 4.41
CA THR A 231 18.59 2.29 5.28
C THR A 231 18.17 0.81 5.37
N TRP A 232 18.86 -0.10 4.69
CA TRP A 232 18.48 -1.53 4.63
C TRP A 232 18.30 -2.18 6.01
N ILE A 233 19.17 -1.87 6.98
CA ILE A 233 19.09 -2.42 8.34
C ILE A 233 17.82 -2.00 9.09
N PHE A 234 17.25 -0.86 8.75
CA PHE A 234 16.00 -0.39 9.35
C PHE A 234 14.77 -1.20 8.89
N GLY A 235 14.90 -1.99 7.83
CA GLY A 235 13.91 -2.99 7.42
C GLY A 235 13.71 -4.08 8.47
N LEU A 236 14.79 -4.54 9.10
CA LEU A 236 14.74 -5.50 10.21
C LEU A 236 13.89 -4.95 11.37
N TRP A 237 14.20 -3.75 11.82
CA TRP A 237 13.45 -3.09 12.89
C TRP A 237 12.00 -2.78 12.49
N PHE A 238 11.78 -2.39 11.25
CA PHE A 238 10.44 -2.12 10.75
C PHE A 238 9.55 -3.36 10.79
N CYS A 239 10.03 -4.51 10.31
CA CYS A 239 9.26 -5.76 10.33
C CYS A 239 8.88 -6.16 11.77
N LEU A 240 9.84 -6.13 12.69
CA LEU A 240 9.61 -6.47 14.11
C LEU A 240 8.63 -5.49 14.79
N TYR A 241 8.77 -4.20 14.51
CA TYR A 241 7.93 -3.16 15.11
C TYR A 241 6.52 -3.14 14.50
N TYR A 242 6.39 -3.32 13.19
CA TYR A 242 5.12 -3.25 12.49
C TYR A 242 4.17 -4.40 12.81
N GLU A 243 4.72 -5.55 13.14
CA GLU A 243 3.93 -6.70 13.63
C GLU A 243 3.35 -6.45 15.03
N ALA A 244 3.97 -5.56 15.82
CA ALA A 244 3.52 -5.22 17.16
C ALA A 244 2.50 -4.05 17.20
N VAL A 245 2.29 -3.33 16.10
CA VAL A 245 1.42 -2.15 15.95
C VAL A 245 0.25 -2.43 15.00
#